data_7f402b7b28bb8d027ee33c93f749f56d
#
_entry.id   7f402b7b28bb8d027ee33c93f749f56d
#
_cell.length_a   1.000
_cell.length_b   1.000
_cell.length_c   1.000
_cell.angle_alpha   90.00
_cell.angle_beta   90.00
_cell.angle_gamma   90.00
#
_symmetry.space_group_name_H-M   'P 1'
#
loop_
_entity.id
_entity.type
_entity.pdbx_description
1 polymer ?
#
loop_
_entity_poly.entity_id
_entity_poly.type
_entity_poly.pdbx_seq_one_letter_code
_entity_poly.pdbx_strand_id
1 'polypeptide(L)'
;MTSWKLIAHAPKRTVHAALLAHDEIEEWDPELVIAGRELSEDRPEEWVLEGWYPREPGEAQSAAIAGLFAGDPPAIAIEPLEEADWLVLSQQGAQPIRAGRFHVHTPDFPPEPGAIDFTIPAAQAFGTGQHATTGGCLEMLGAMKARGVIARRIVDVGTGTGLLAFAAMRLWPWAQATASDIDPVCAEVVIDNALLNDIELGAGPGQLIMVIAPGMDDPLLRLRGPYDLLIANILAGPLVELAQDFAKALAPGGQLLLAGLLAGEQERKVRRAYRRAGLMPVARLQRGDWAILWLRRRKPWRRRVR
;
A
#
# COMPACT_ATOMS: atom_id res chain seq x y z
N MET A 1 5.67 -23.75 3.40
CA MET A 1 7.01 -23.65 2.76
C MET A 1 7.82 -22.66 3.60
N THR A 2 9.06 -22.94 3.92
CA THR A 2 9.91 -22.04 4.72
C THR A 2 10.34 -20.88 3.84
N SER A 3 9.88 -19.67 4.14
CA SER A 3 10.39 -18.44 3.53
C SER A 3 11.65 -17.99 4.26
N TRP A 4 12.44 -17.11 3.66
CA TRP A 4 13.70 -16.64 4.22
C TRP A 4 13.76 -15.13 4.19
N LYS A 5 14.52 -14.58 5.13
CA LYS A 5 14.71 -13.15 5.28
C LYS A 5 16.20 -12.82 5.24
N LEU A 6 16.53 -11.83 4.43
CA LEU A 6 17.85 -11.20 4.39
C LEU A 6 17.74 -9.86 5.14
N ILE A 7 18.65 -9.59 6.06
CA ILE A 7 18.58 -8.44 6.97
C ILE A 7 19.90 -7.67 6.92
N ALA A 8 19.82 -6.38 6.57
CA ALA A 8 20.96 -5.49 6.50
C ALA A 8 20.71 -4.23 7.35
N HIS A 9 21.40 -4.11 8.49
CA HIS A 9 21.30 -2.95 9.37
C HIS A 9 22.20 -1.82 8.89
N ALA A 10 21.65 -0.63 8.68
CA ALA A 10 22.41 0.54 8.27
C ALA A 10 21.72 1.84 8.74
N PRO A 11 22.46 2.98 8.76
CA PRO A 11 21.85 4.27 9.00
C PRO A 11 20.72 4.58 7.99
N LYS A 12 19.71 5.31 8.42
CA LYS A 12 18.56 5.74 7.61
C LYS A 12 18.92 6.19 6.19
N ARG A 13 19.91 7.10 6.09
CA ARG A 13 20.34 7.63 4.77
C ARG A 13 20.84 6.54 3.84
N THR A 14 21.54 5.56 4.39
CA THR A 14 22.11 4.44 3.64
C THR A 14 21.02 3.51 3.14
N VAL A 15 20.05 3.17 3.99
CA VAL A 15 18.89 2.34 3.59
C VAL A 15 18.03 3.06 2.55
N HIS A 16 17.78 4.36 2.72
CA HIS A 16 17.05 5.15 1.72
C HIS A 16 17.77 5.19 0.37
N ALA A 17 19.10 5.33 0.38
CA ALA A 17 19.89 5.28 -0.85
C ALA A 17 19.81 3.90 -1.53
N ALA A 18 19.84 2.83 -0.74
CA ALA A 18 19.69 1.46 -1.26
C ALA A 18 18.30 1.23 -1.89
N LEU A 19 17.23 1.71 -1.27
CA LEU A 19 15.88 1.65 -1.85
C LEU A 19 15.76 2.44 -3.16
N LEU A 20 16.41 3.60 -3.25
CA LEU A 20 16.47 4.38 -4.49
C LEU A 20 17.28 3.68 -5.58
N ALA A 21 18.39 3.03 -5.21
CA ALA A 21 19.19 2.26 -6.14
C ALA A 21 18.41 1.05 -6.70
N HIS A 22 17.62 0.38 -5.87
CA HIS A 22 16.73 -0.68 -6.31
C HIS A 22 15.72 -0.20 -7.36
N ASP A 23 15.12 0.99 -7.18
CA ASP A 23 14.17 1.58 -8.14
C ASP A 23 14.79 1.86 -9.53
N GLU A 24 16.11 1.80 -9.67
CA GLU A 24 16.85 2.05 -10.91
C GLU A 24 17.36 0.78 -11.60
N ILE A 25 17.20 -0.39 -10.96
CA ILE A 25 17.61 -1.68 -11.51
C ILE A 25 16.52 -2.21 -12.45
N GLU A 26 16.85 -2.39 -13.71
CA GLU A 26 15.91 -2.92 -14.71
C GLU A 26 15.70 -4.44 -14.59
N GLU A 27 16.74 -5.19 -14.19
CA GLU A 27 16.70 -6.63 -14.03
C GLU A 27 16.87 -7.00 -12.54
N TRP A 28 15.78 -7.00 -11.80
CA TRP A 28 15.71 -7.45 -10.41
C TRP A 28 14.98 -8.80 -10.34
N ASP A 29 15.45 -9.69 -9.43
CA ASP A 29 14.75 -10.95 -9.17
C ASP A 29 13.35 -10.66 -8.57
N PRO A 30 12.25 -10.96 -9.29
CA PRO A 30 10.91 -10.62 -8.84
C PRO A 30 10.47 -11.39 -7.58
N GLU A 31 11.14 -12.49 -7.25
CA GLU A 31 10.89 -13.26 -6.03
C GLU A 31 11.61 -12.65 -4.80
N LEU A 32 12.58 -11.76 -5.00
CA LEU A 32 13.28 -11.06 -3.93
C LEU A 32 12.61 -9.71 -3.66
N VAL A 33 11.68 -9.68 -2.74
CA VAL A 33 10.98 -8.46 -2.33
C VAL A 33 11.79 -7.74 -1.25
N ILE A 34 12.00 -6.43 -1.39
CA ILE A 34 12.72 -5.65 -0.39
C ILE A 34 11.86 -4.52 0.21
N ALA A 35 12.12 -4.23 1.47
CA ALA A 35 11.60 -3.02 2.12
C ALA A 35 12.60 -2.47 3.14
N GLY A 36 12.49 -1.19 3.42
CA GLY A 36 13.25 -0.53 4.47
C GLY A 36 12.34 0.00 5.56
N ARG A 37 12.77 -0.13 6.82
CA ARG A 37 12.04 0.42 7.96
C ARG A 37 12.98 0.91 9.06
N GLU A 38 12.47 1.77 9.91
CA GLU A 38 13.11 2.11 11.17
C GLU A 38 13.05 0.91 12.15
N LEU A 39 14.09 0.75 12.95
CA LEU A 39 14.13 -0.31 13.95
C LEU A 39 13.18 -0.05 15.12
N SER A 40 13.06 1.22 15.53
CA SER A 40 12.21 1.65 16.64
C SER A 40 11.91 3.14 16.50
N GLU A 41 10.71 3.57 16.95
CA GLU A 41 10.33 4.98 17.01
C GLU A 41 11.30 5.84 17.86
N ASP A 42 11.92 5.25 18.89
CA ASP A 42 12.91 5.91 19.74
C ASP A 42 14.27 6.11 19.06
N ARG A 43 14.51 5.42 17.93
CA ARG A 43 15.79 5.44 17.20
C ARG A 43 15.56 5.68 15.69
N PRO A 44 15.08 6.86 15.31
CA PRO A 44 14.63 7.14 13.92
C PRO A 44 15.77 7.15 12.88
N GLU A 45 17.02 7.19 13.31
CA GLU A 45 18.19 7.11 12.41
C GLU A 45 18.72 5.68 12.22
N GLU A 46 18.26 4.71 13.02
CA GLU A 46 18.62 3.30 12.89
C GLU A 46 17.58 2.56 12.04
N TRP A 47 18.01 2.12 10.88
CA TRP A 47 17.16 1.48 9.89
C TRP A 47 17.66 0.08 9.56
N VAL A 48 16.77 -0.68 8.93
CA VAL A 48 17.06 -2.01 8.39
C VAL A 48 16.51 -2.08 6.97
N LEU A 49 17.31 -2.63 6.06
CA LEU A 49 16.82 -3.13 4.77
C LEU A 49 16.55 -4.61 4.94
N GLU A 50 15.34 -5.02 4.66
CA GLU A 50 14.90 -6.41 4.73
C GLU A 50 14.56 -6.89 3.33
N GLY A 51 15.00 -8.12 3.00
CA GLY A 51 14.65 -8.81 1.77
C GLY A 51 13.92 -10.11 2.11
N TRP A 52 12.83 -10.42 1.43
CA TRP A 52 12.10 -11.68 1.59
C TRP A 52 12.23 -12.51 0.34
N TYR A 53 12.51 -13.81 0.52
CA TYR A 53 12.71 -14.75 -0.55
C TYR A 53 12.00 -16.08 -0.23
N PRO A 54 11.29 -16.70 -1.22
CA PRO A 54 10.44 -17.87 -0.94
C PRO A 54 11.19 -19.16 -0.64
N ARG A 55 12.52 -19.18 -0.80
CA ARG A 55 13.40 -20.32 -0.54
C ARG A 55 14.71 -19.85 0.06
N GLU A 56 15.58 -20.76 0.52
CA GLU A 56 16.90 -20.40 1.04
C GLU A 56 17.68 -19.56 0.02
N PRO A 57 18.05 -18.30 0.38
CA PRO A 57 18.77 -17.42 -0.53
C PRO A 57 20.22 -17.88 -0.68
N GLY A 58 20.71 -17.87 -1.91
CA GLY A 58 22.09 -18.13 -2.22
C GLY A 58 22.97 -16.88 -2.23
N GLU A 59 24.21 -17.04 -2.71
CA GLU A 59 25.15 -15.93 -2.86
C GLU A 59 24.62 -14.84 -3.81
N ALA A 60 23.84 -15.20 -4.82
CA ALA A 60 23.27 -14.25 -5.77
C ALA A 60 22.30 -13.25 -5.13
N GLN A 61 21.40 -13.72 -4.26
CA GLN A 61 20.45 -12.87 -3.55
C GLN A 61 21.16 -11.97 -2.54
N SER A 62 22.14 -12.51 -1.81
CA SER A 62 22.96 -11.74 -0.89
C SER A 62 23.77 -10.66 -1.63
N ALA A 63 24.37 -11.02 -2.78
CA ALA A 63 25.08 -10.07 -3.62
C ALA A 63 24.16 -8.99 -4.21
N ALA A 64 22.93 -9.35 -4.58
CA ALA A 64 21.93 -8.39 -5.06
C ALA A 64 21.59 -7.35 -3.98
N ILE A 65 21.32 -7.79 -2.74
CA ILE A 65 21.09 -6.88 -1.60
C ILE A 65 22.35 -6.04 -1.32
N ALA A 66 23.55 -6.64 -1.28
CA ALA A 66 24.79 -5.93 -1.04
C ALA A 66 25.05 -4.85 -2.10
N GLY A 67 24.74 -5.16 -3.37
CA GLY A 67 24.92 -4.24 -4.50
C GLY A 67 24.04 -2.98 -4.46
N LEU A 68 23.03 -2.95 -3.61
CA LEU A 68 22.20 -1.75 -3.40
C LEU A 68 22.92 -0.67 -2.57
N PHE A 69 23.96 -1.06 -1.83
CA PHE A 69 24.69 -0.14 -0.96
C PHE A 69 25.88 0.46 -1.69
N ALA A 70 25.99 1.78 -1.67
CA ALA A 70 27.16 2.47 -2.20
C ALA A 70 28.33 2.33 -1.21
N GLY A 71 29.45 1.74 -1.65
CA GLY A 71 30.64 1.51 -0.82
C GLY A 71 30.61 0.13 -0.14
N ASP A 72 31.16 0.03 1.09
CA ASP A 72 31.19 -1.22 1.83
C ASP A 72 29.76 -1.59 2.30
N PRO A 73 29.18 -2.70 1.83
CA PRO A 73 27.85 -3.10 2.25
C PRO A 73 27.84 -3.55 3.73
N PRO A 74 26.75 -3.34 4.45
CA PRO A 74 26.61 -3.88 5.80
C PRO A 74 26.57 -5.42 5.75
N ALA A 75 26.87 -6.05 6.88
CA ALA A 75 26.71 -7.50 7.00
C ALA A 75 25.25 -7.88 6.77
N ILE A 76 25.02 -8.88 5.92
CA ILE A 76 23.69 -9.41 5.63
C ILE A 76 23.48 -10.66 6.46
N ALA A 77 22.55 -10.63 7.39
CA ALA A 77 22.10 -11.81 8.11
C ALA A 77 21.01 -12.52 7.27
N ILE A 78 21.03 -13.84 7.27
CA ILE A 78 20.04 -14.68 6.58
C ILE A 78 19.37 -15.52 7.64
N GLU A 79 18.04 -15.42 7.73
CA GLU A 79 17.24 -16.11 8.73
C GLU A 79 16.09 -16.87 8.06
N PRO A 80 15.88 -18.17 8.43
CA PRO A 80 14.68 -18.86 8.01
C PRO A 80 13.47 -18.26 8.73
N LEU A 81 12.36 -18.14 8.02
CA LEU A 81 11.08 -17.72 8.58
C LEU A 81 10.17 -18.94 8.63
N GLU A 82 9.97 -19.50 9.81
CA GLU A 82 8.95 -20.55 10.00
C GLU A 82 7.56 -19.89 9.98
N GLU A 83 6.58 -20.55 9.33
CA GLU A 83 5.21 -20.02 9.21
C GLU A 83 4.58 -19.65 10.58
N ALA A 84 4.96 -20.38 11.65
CA ALA A 84 4.50 -20.11 13.01
C ALA A 84 5.12 -18.83 13.62
N ASP A 85 6.36 -18.48 13.26
CA ASP A 85 7.05 -17.32 13.81
C ASP A 85 6.56 -16.00 13.22
N TRP A 86 6.10 -16.00 11.96
CA TRP A 86 5.51 -14.84 11.34
C TRP A 86 4.24 -14.37 12.05
N LEU A 87 3.34 -15.31 12.39
CA LEU A 87 2.12 -15.01 13.13
C LEU A 87 2.44 -14.46 14.53
N VAL A 88 3.39 -15.05 15.23
CA VAL A 88 3.76 -14.65 16.59
C VAL A 88 4.55 -13.34 16.63
N LEU A 89 5.50 -13.14 15.71
CA LEU A 89 6.31 -11.91 15.64
C LEU A 89 5.51 -10.71 15.11
N SER A 90 4.58 -10.92 14.18
CA SER A 90 3.70 -9.88 13.70
C SER A 90 2.61 -9.50 14.71
N GLN A 91 2.23 -10.43 15.60
CA GLN A 91 1.25 -10.20 16.66
C GLN A 91 1.87 -9.51 17.89
N GLN A 92 3.16 -9.74 18.17
CA GLN A 92 3.84 -9.16 19.33
C GLN A 92 4.19 -7.68 19.06
N GLY A 93 3.26 -6.77 19.40
CA GLY A 93 3.53 -5.34 19.54
C GLY A 93 2.94 -4.41 18.48
N ALA A 94 2.08 -4.89 17.58
CA ALA A 94 1.35 -4.00 16.70
C ALA A 94 0.38 -3.12 17.49
N GLN A 95 0.79 -1.88 17.76
CA GLN A 95 -0.08 -0.91 18.43
C GLN A 95 -1.26 -0.53 17.52
N PRO A 96 -2.44 -0.27 18.08
CA PRO A 96 -3.59 0.19 17.32
C PRO A 96 -3.29 1.48 16.54
N ILE A 97 -3.73 1.53 15.29
CA ILE A 97 -3.61 2.73 14.45
C ILE A 97 -4.81 3.63 14.72
N ARG A 98 -4.57 4.87 15.16
CA ARG A 98 -5.57 5.93 15.26
C ARG A 98 -5.33 6.95 14.16
N ALA A 99 -6.30 7.08 13.24
CA ALA A 99 -6.17 7.94 12.08
C ALA A 99 -7.51 8.68 11.80
N GLY A 100 -7.65 9.88 12.31
CA GLY A 100 -8.88 10.65 12.20
C GLY A 100 -10.07 9.95 12.86
N ARG A 101 -11.01 9.45 12.06
CA ARG A 101 -12.21 8.73 12.54
C ARG A 101 -12.00 7.22 12.65
N PHE A 102 -10.87 6.72 12.23
CA PHE A 102 -10.59 5.30 12.16
C PHE A 102 -9.76 4.84 13.34
N HIS A 103 -10.10 3.67 13.83
CA HIS A 103 -9.32 2.87 14.75
C HIS A 103 -9.12 1.49 14.13
N VAL A 104 -7.88 1.06 14.01
CA VAL A 104 -7.52 -0.27 13.46
C VAL A 104 -6.67 -0.98 14.46
N HIS A 105 -7.05 -2.18 14.84
CA HIS A 105 -6.39 -2.94 15.88
C HIS A 105 -6.35 -4.43 15.56
N THR A 106 -5.47 -5.17 16.22
CA THR A 106 -5.50 -6.63 16.23
C THR A 106 -6.57 -7.14 17.21
N PRO A 107 -6.96 -8.43 17.15
CA PRO A 107 -7.93 -9.01 18.09
C PRO A 107 -7.55 -8.87 19.58
N ASP A 108 -6.28 -8.60 19.89
CA ASP A 108 -5.77 -8.43 21.26
C ASP A 108 -6.18 -7.11 21.91
N PHE A 109 -6.64 -6.14 21.12
CA PHE A 109 -7.09 -4.84 21.59
C PHE A 109 -8.60 -4.70 21.47
N PRO A 110 -9.24 -3.97 22.41
CA PRO A 110 -10.68 -3.71 22.33
C PRO A 110 -11.01 -2.68 21.26
N PRO A 111 -12.24 -2.75 20.70
CA PRO A 111 -12.74 -1.73 19.79
C PRO A 111 -12.88 -0.37 20.50
N GLU A 112 -12.75 0.73 19.74
CA GLU A 112 -12.91 2.09 20.27
C GLU A 112 -14.32 2.62 20.03
N PRO A 113 -15.09 2.90 21.09
CA PRO A 113 -16.44 3.44 20.96
C PRO A 113 -16.46 4.79 20.21
N GLY A 114 -17.30 4.88 19.18
CA GLY A 114 -17.47 6.11 18.39
C GLY A 114 -16.49 6.27 17.23
N ALA A 115 -15.48 5.41 17.11
CA ALA A 115 -14.63 5.32 15.93
C ALA A 115 -15.25 4.43 14.83
N ILE A 116 -14.76 4.57 13.61
CA ILE A 116 -14.92 3.56 12.57
C ILE A 116 -13.84 2.51 12.84
N ASP A 117 -14.26 1.42 13.44
CA ASP A 117 -13.38 0.43 14.01
C ASP A 117 -13.16 -0.74 13.05
N PHE A 118 -11.91 -1.24 13.00
CA PHE A 118 -11.54 -2.40 12.22
C PHE A 118 -10.64 -3.33 13.02
N THR A 119 -11.01 -4.61 13.06
CA THR A 119 -10.15 -5.69 13.57
C THR A 119 -9.40 -6.31 12.40
N ILE A 120 -8.11 -6.12 12.34
CA ILE A 120 -7.24 -6.68 11.31
C ILE A 120 -6.16 -7.53 12.01
N PRO A 121 -6.25 -8.87 11.94
CA PRO A 121 -5.21 -9.74 12.47
C PRO A 121 -3.85 -9.37 11.85
N ALA A 122 -2.80 -9.47 12.64
CA ALA A 122 -1.45 -9.35 12.14
C ALA A 122 -1.17 -10.55 11.21
N ALA A 123 -1.51 -10.40 9.95
CA ALA A 123 -1.28 -11.41 8.92
C ALA A 123 -0.02 -11.05 8.11
N GLN A 124 0.44 -11.98 7.29
CA GLN A 124 1.59 -11.83 6.38
C GLN A 124 1.56 -10.57 5.50
N ALA A 125 0.39 -9.97 5.30
CA ALA A 125 0.20 -8.75 4.53
C ALA A 125 0.46 -7.44 5.34
N PHE A 126 0.72 -7.52 6.63
CA PHE A 126 1.03 -6.36 7.48
C PHE A 126 2.55 -6.20 7.62
N GLY A 127 3.18 -5.61 6.63
CA GLY A 127 4.61 -5.28 6.66
C GLY A 127 4.91 -4.08 7.59
N THR A 128 5.96 -4.20 8.34
CA THR A 128 6.45 -3.36 9.46
C THR A 128 6.82 -1.89 9.14
N GLY A 129 6.56 -1.36 7.98
CA GLY A 129 6.70 0.09 7.66
C GLY A 129 5.37 0.75 7.30
N GLN A 130 4.27 0.00 7.35
CA GLN A 130 2.99 0.40 6.78
C GLN A 130 2.09 1.20 7.73
N HIS A 131 2.38 1.26 9.03
CA HIS A 131 1.54 2.00 9.97
C HIS A 131 1.44 3.49 9.61
N ALA A 132 2.55 4.12 9.24
CA ALA A 132 2.56 5.53 8.85
C ALA A 132 1.82 5.79 7.54
N THR A 133 2.03 4.96 6.51
CA THR A 133 1.36 5.10 5.21
C THR A 133 -0.11 4.74 5.30
N THR A 134 -0.47 3.65 5.98
CA THR A 134 -1.84 3.21 6.21
C THR A 134 -2.63 4.25 7.00
N GLY A 135 -2.09 4.71 8.14
CA GLY A 135 -2.70 5.78 8.92
C GLY A 135 -2.90 7.07 8.11
N GLY A 136 -1.90 7.44 7.30
CA GLY A 136 -2.01 8.59 6.40
C GLY A 136 -3.07 8.42 5.31
N CYS A 137 -3.24 7.22 4.75
CA CYS A 137 -4.31 6.91 3.81
C CYS A 137 -5.69 7.03 4.45
N LEU A 138 -5.87 6.48 5.65
CA LEU A 138 -7.13 6.58 6.41
C LEU A 138 -7.50 8.05 6.69
N GLU A 139 -6.55 8.87 7.14
CA GLU A 139 -6.79 10.32 7.32
C GLU A 139 -7.16 11.01 6.01
N MET A 140 -6.46 10.67 4.91
CA MET A 140 -6.73 11.27 3.61
C MET A 140 -8.11 10.87 3.08
N LEU A 141 -8.54 9.62 3.26
CA LEU A 141 -9.91 9.18 2.96
C LEU A 141 -10.95 9.97 3.76
N GLY A 142 -10.72 10.17 5.06
CA GLY A 142 -11.55 11.04 5.91
C GLY A 142 -11.61 12.48 5.39
N ALA A 143 -10.46 13.04 4.98
CA ALA A 143 -10.37 14.38 4.40
C ALA A 143 -11.10 14.49 3.05
N MET A 144 -11.03 13.46 2.19
CA MET A 144 -11.79 13.39 0.94
C MET A 144 -13.29 13.44 1.22
N LYS A 145 -13.78 12.64 2.16
CA LYS A 145 -15.19 12.61 2.56
C LYS A 145 -15.65 13.96 3.10
N ALA A 146 -14.88 14.57 4.00
CA ALA A 146 -15.16 15.87 4.58
C ALA A 146 -15.22 17.00 3.52
N ARG A 147 -14.45 16.88 2.43
CA ARG A 147 -14.47 17.81 1.29
C ARG A 147 -15.54 17.50 0.25
N GLY A 148 -16.48 16.60 0.56
CA GLY A 148 -17.64 16.30 -0.29
C GLY A 148 -17.32 15.40 -1.49
N VAL A 149 -16.21 14.63 -1.47
CA VAL A 149 -15.96 13.61 -2.50
C VAL A 149 -17.08 12.58 -2.44
N ILE A 150 -17.60 12.23 -3.59
CA ILE A 150 -18.58 11.15 -3.77
C ILE A 150 -17.89 10.05 -4.56
N ALA A 151 -17.85 8.84 -4.01
CA ALA A 151 -17.32 7.66 -4.65
C ALA A 151 -18.41 6.58 -4.70
N ARG A 152 -18.79 6.17 -5.90
CA ARG A 152 -19.76 5.10 -6.17
C ARG A 152 -19.07 3.83 -6.65
N ARG A 153 -17.93 3.97 -7.31
CA ARG A 153 -17.09 2.89 -7.79
C ARG A 153 -15.69 3.09 -7.26
N ILE A 154 -15.25 2.17 -6.43
CA ILE A 154 -13.97 2.23 -5.73
C ILE A 154 -13.13 1.04 -6.15
N VAL A 155 -11.84 1.26 -6.35
CA VAL A 155 -10.85 0.18 -6.47
C VAL A 155 -9.67 0.47 -5.56
N ASP A 156 -9.20 -0.57 -4.88
CA ASP A 156 -8.00 -0.59 -4.07
C ASP A 156 -7.02 -1.60 -4.68
N VAL A 157 -5.90 -1.10 -5.23
CA VAL A 157 -4.91 -1.89 -5.98
C VAL A 157 -3.68 -2.11 -5.11
N GLY A 158 -3.28 -3.38 -4.95
CA GLY A 158 -2.33 -3.79 -3.93
C GLY A 158 -2.99 -3.68 -2.55
N THR A 159 -4.16 -4.30 -2.43
CA THR A 159 -5.05 -4.13 -1.27
C THR A 159 -4.54 -4.79 0.00
N GLY A 160 -3.68 -5.82 -0.13
CA GLY A 160 -3.16 -6.60 1.00
C GLY A 160 -4.27 -7.15 1.88
N THR A 161 -4.47 -6.57 3.05
CA THR A 161 -5.50 -6.98 4.02
C THR A 161 -6.94 -6.55 3.67
N GLY A 162 -7.14 -5.72 2.66
CA GLY A 162 -8.44 -5.15 2.34
C GLY A 162 -8.80 -3.87 3.11
N LEU A 163 -8.01 -3.49 4.09
CA LEU A 163 -8.33 -2.41 5.05
C LEU A 163 -8.71 -1.09 4.37
N LEU A 164 -7.97 -0.63 3.37
CA LEU A 164 -8.26 0.66 2.73
C LEU A 164 -9.54 0.61 1.90
N ALA A 165 -9.82 -0.53 1.25
CA ALA A 165 -11.12 -0.77 0.61
C ALA A 165 -12.26 -0.72 1.62
N PHE A 166 -12.12 -1.40 2.78
CA PHE A 166 -13.13 -1.40 3.85
C PHE A 166 -13.36 0.00 4.41
N ALA A 167 -12.29 0.74 4.69
CA ALA A 167 -12.36 2.12 5.16
C ALA A 167 -13.10 3.03 4.17
N ALA A 168 -12.82 2.88 2.88
CA ALA A 168 -13.55 3.59 1.85
C ALA A 168 -15.04 3.20 1.83
N MET A 169 -15.39 1.91 1.95
CA MET A 169 -16.79 1.47 2.01
C MET A 169 -17.54 2.02 3.24
N ARG A 170 -16.91 2.11 4.40
CA ARG A 170 -17.53 2.75 5.59
C ARG A 170 -17.81 4.25 5.36
N LEU A 171 -16.98 4.93 4.57
CA LEU A 171 -17.23 6.33 4.21
C LEU A 171 -18.26 6.49 3.09
N TRP A 172 -18.33 5.55 2.15
CA TRP A 172 -19.28 5.53 1.02
C TRP A 172 -20.06 4.21 1.01
N PRO A 173 -21.05 4.02 1.89
CA PRO A 173 -21.70 2.73 2.11
C PRO A 173 -22.42 2.12 0.89
N TRP A 174 -22.73 2.93 -0.10
CA TRP A 174 -23.40 2.48 -1.34
C TRP A 174 -22.41 2.27 -2.50
N ALA A 175 -21.12 2.39 -2.25
CA ALA A 175 -20.14 2.18 -3.29
C ALA A 175 -20.03 0.70 -3.65
N GLN A 176 -19.80 0.44 -4.94
CA GLN A 176 -19.32 -0.87 -5.42
C GLN A 176 -17.81 -0.85 -5.27
N ALA A 177 -17.29 -1.65 -4.35
CA ALA A 177 -15.86 -1.74 -4.10
C ALA A 177 -15.23 -2.94 -4.81
N THR A 178 -13.98 -2.76 -5.21
CA THR A 178 -13.12 -3.82 -5.74
C THR A 178 -11.79 -3.75 -5.01
N ALA A 179 -11.38 -4.82 -4.39
CA ALA A 179 -10.04 -5.03 -3.89
C ALA A 179 -9.26 -5.83 -4.93
N SER A 180 -8.02 -5.46 -5.19
CA SER A 180 -7.17 -6.19 -6.13
C SER A 180 -5.76 -6.32 -5.58
N ASP A 181 -5.16 -7.48 -5.77
CA ASP A 181 -3.76 -7.73 -5.45
C ASP A 181 -3.13 -8.65 -6.49
N ILE A 182 -1.82 -8.61 -6.60
CA ILE A 182 -1.06 -9.52 -7.46
C ILE A 182 -0.83 -10.87 -6.76
N ASP A 183 -0.78 -10.86 -5.42
CA ASP A 183 -0.54 -12.05 -4.61
C ASP A 183 -1.85 -12.82 -4.37
N PRO A 184 -1.96 -14.09 -4.81
CA PRO A 184 -3.12 -14.93 -4.58
C PRO A 184 -3.47 -15.12 -3.08
N VAL A 185 -2.49 -15.08 -2.19
CA VAL A 185 -2.69 -15.21 -0.73
C VAL A 185 -3.60 -14.09 -0.20
N CYS A 186 -3.55 -12.91 -0.79
CA CYS A 186 -4.40 -11.80 -0.39
C CYS A 186 -5.91 -12.07 -0.60
N ALA A 187 -6.28 -13.04 -1.44
CA ALA A 187 -7.70 -13.35 -1.66
C ALA A 187 -8.37 -13.89 -0.40
N GLU A 188 -7.76 -14.88 0.26
CA GLU A 188 -8.27 -15.45 1.50
C GLU A 188 -8.19 -14.44 2.63
N VAL A 189 -7.08 -13.70 2.75
CA VAL A 189 -6.89 -12.66 3.76
C VAL A 189 -7.99 -11.59 3.69
N VAL A 190 -8.32 -11.11 2.50
CA VAL A 190 -9.38 -10.10 2.30
C VAL A 190 -10.75 -10.66 2.66
N ILE A 191 -11.05 -11.91 2.31
CA ILE A 191 -12.32 -12.57 2.63
C ILE A 191 -12.47 -12.72 4.15
N ASP A 192 -11.46 -13.23 4.83
CA ASP A 192 -11.48 -13.42 6.29
C ASP A 192 -11.62 -12.10 7.03
N ASN A 193 -10.86 -11.08 6.62
CA ASN A 193 -10.95 -9.74 7.19
C ASN A 193 -12.30 -9.07 6.89
N ALA A 194 -12.90 -9.31 5.73
CA ALA A 194 -14.23 -8.82 5.39
C ALA A 194 -15.29 -9.40 6.34
N LEU A 195 -15.22 -10.71 6.62
CA LEU A 195 -16.11 -11.38 7.57
C LEU A 195 -15.94 -10.82 9.00
N LEU A 196 -14.69 -10.65 9.46
CA LEU A 196 -14.39 -10.09 10.78
C LEU A 196 -14.93 -8.65 10.98
N ASN A 197 -15.07 -7.92 9.89
CA ASN A 197 -15.43 -6.49 9.92
C ASN A 197 -16.83 -6.20 9.34
N ASP A 198 -17.69 -7.19 9.20
CA ASP A 198 -19.04 -7.05 8.63
C ASP A 198 -19.04 -6.31 7.27
N ILE A 199 -18.10 -6.67 6.40
CA ILE A 199 -18.03 -6.20 5.02
C ILE A 199 -18.71 -7.23 4.12
N GLU A 200 -19.75 -6.81 3.43
CA GLU A 200 -20.50 -7.68 2.56
C GLU A 200 -19.72 -7.95 1.25
N LEU A 201 -19.52 -9.24 0.93
CA LEU A 201 -18.87 -9.68 -0.29
C LEU A 201 -19.90 -9.80 -1.42
N GLY A 202 -19.55 -9.31 -2.60
CA GLY A 202 -20.40 -9.37 -3.78
C GLY A 202 -20.18 -8.21 -4.75
N ALA A 203 -20.94 -8.18 -5.83
CA ALA A 203 -20.75 -7.23 -6.93
C ALA A 203 -21.71 -6.02 -6.89
N GLY A 204 -22.65 -6.00 -5.95
CA GLY A 204 -23.67 -4.95 -5.82
C GLY A 204 -23.20 -3.69 -5.11
N PRO A 205 -24.10 -2.69 -4.95
CA PRO A 205 -23.86 -1.54 -4.11
C PRO A 205 -23.66 -1.94 -2.65
N GLY A 206 -22.66 -1.38 -2.00
CA GLY A 206 -22.29 -1.70 -0.62
C GLY A 206 -21.50 -3.01 -0.48
N GLN A 207 -21.14 -3.66 -1.59
CA GLN A 207 -20.44 -4.93 -1.59
C GLN A 207 -19.04 -4.80 -2.17
N LEU A 208 -18.15 -5.73 -1.75
CA LEU A 208 -16.78 -5.86 -2.17
C LEU A 208 -16.58 -7.13 -2.99
N ILE A 209 -15.86 -7.03 -4.11
CA ILE A 209 -15.24 -8.19 -4.76
C ILE A 209 -13.73 -8.13 -4.65
N MET A 210 -13.11 -9.31 -4.58
CA MET A 210 -11.66 -9.48 -4.64
C MET A 210 -11.26 -10.02 -6.01
N VAL A 211 -10.16 -9.48 -6.56
CA VAL A 211 -9.61 -9.86 -7.86
C VAL A 211 -8.10 -10.06 -7.74
N ILE A 212 -7.58 -11.17 -8.21
CA ILE A 212 -6.12 -11.37 -8.30
C ILE A 212 -5.67 -10.94 -9.69
N ALA A 213 -4.90 -9.86 -9.75
CA ALA A 213 -4.44 -9.29 -11.01
C ALA A 213 -3.19 -8.42 -10.85
N PRO A 214 -2.29 -8.39 -11.84
CA PRO A 214 -1.19 -7.43 -11.87
C PRO A 214 -1.72 -6.03 -12.26
N GLY A 215 -1.74 -5.13 -11.29
CA GLY A 215 -2.21 -3.75 -11.47
C GLY A 215 -3.66 -3.65 -11.94
N MET A 216 -3.88 -3.16 -13.18
CA MET A 216 -5.22 -3.01 -13.78
C MET A 216 -5.48 -4.01 -14.91
N ASP A 217 -4.62 -5.01 -15.07
CA ASP A 217 -4.70 -5.94 -16.20
C ASP A 217 -5.62 -7.15 -15.92
N ASP A 218 -6.89 -6.85 -15.74
CA ASP A 218 -7.96 -7.85 -15.60
C ASP A 218 -9.25 -7.36 -16.26
N PRO A 219 -10.01 -8.24 -16.95
CA PRO A 219 -11.28 -7.89 -17.59
C PRO A 219 -12.33 -7.37 -16.60
N LEU A 220 -12.39 -7.91 -15.39
CA LEU A 220 -13.34 -7.50 -14.36
C LEU A 220 -13.02 -6.11 -13.82
N LEU A 221 -11.73 -5.81 -13.59
CA LEU A 221 -11.30 -4.46 -13.22
C LEU A 221 -11.68 -3.43 -14.28
N ARG A 222 -11.54 -3.77 -15.57
CA ARG A 222 -11.95 -2.89 -16.68
C ARG A 222 -13.46 -2.72 -16.75
N LEU A 223 -14.22 -3.80 -16.58
CA LEU A 223 -15.69 -3.79 -16.62
C LEU A 223 -16.29 -2.94 -15.49
N ARG A 224 -15.72 -3.01 -14.29
CA ARG A 224 -16.22 -2.28 -13.12
C ARG A 224 -15.83 -0.79 -13.14
N GLY A 225 -14.87 -0.39 -13.95
CA GLY A 225 -14.55 1.02 -14.21
C GLY A 225 -15.63 1.75 -15.04
N PRO A 226 -15.46 3.07 -15.30
CA PRO A 226 -14.43 3.91 -14.70
C PRO A 226 -14.71 4.19 -13.22
N TYR A 227 -13.64 4.32 -12.43
CA TYR A 227 -13.69 4.47 -10.98
C TYR A 227 -13.75 5.93 -10.55
N ASP A 228 -14.54 6.21 -9.50
CA ASP A 228 -14.60 7.52 -8.85
C ASP A 228 -13.44 7.71 -7.86
N LEU A 229 -12.98 6.62 -7.25
CA LEU A 229 -11.85 6.57 -6.33
C LEU A 229 -11.00 5.34 -6.63
N LEU A 230 -9.71 5.57 -6.86
CA LEU A 230 -8.67 4.55 -6.91
C LEU A 230 -7.71 4.79 -5.75
N ILE A 231 -7.40 3.73 -5.02
CA ILE A 231 -6.46 3.72 -3.91
C ILE A 231 -5.30 2.80 -4.30
N ALA A 232 -4.08 3.18 -4.00
CA ALA A 232 -2.91 2.31 -4.13
C ALA A 232 -1.87 2.70 -3.08
N ASN A 233 -1.62 1.78 -2.13
CA ASN A 233 -0.58 1.90 -1.12
C ASN A 233 0.50 0.85 -1.40
N ILE A 234 1.24 1.05 -2.48
CA ILE A 234 2.27 0.13 -2.99
C ILE A 234 3.59 0.87 -3.23
N LEU A 235 4.64 0.14 -3.56
CA LEU A 235 5.98 0.71 -3.79
C LEU A 235 6.00 1.75 -4.93
N ALA A 236 6.96 2.66 -4.86
CA ALA A 236 7.07 3.79 -5.78
C ALA A 236 7.34 3.40 -7.24
N GLY A 237 8.13 2.34 -7.48
CA GLY A 237 8.40 1.82 -8.82
C GLY A 237 7.11 1.44 -9.56
N PRO A 238 6.34 0.45 -9.06
CA PRO A 238 5.03 0.08 -9.61
C PRO A 238 4.06 1.26 -9.75
N LEU A 239 4.06 2.23 -8.80
CA LEU A 239 3.23 3.43 -8.94
C LEU A 239 3.58 4.26 -10.17
N VAL A 240 4.86 4.36 -10.52
CA VAL A 240 5.30 5.09 -11.74
C VAL A 240 4.87 4.35 -13.00
N GLU A 241 5.03 3.03 -13.04
CA GLU A 241 4.66 2.18 -14.17
C GLU A 241 3.15 2.20 -14.44
N LEU A 242 2.34 2.07 -13.40
CA LEU A 242 0.88 2.02 -13.48
C LEU A 242 0.22 3.39 -13.70
N ALA A 243 0.98 4.50 -13.76
CA ALA A 243 0.42 5.84 -13.82
C ALA A 243 -0.57 6.07 -14.98
N GLN A 244 -0.28 5.53 -16.17
CA GLN A 244 -1.14 5.66 -17.34
C GLN A 244 -2.42 4.82 -17.21
N ASP A 245 -2.31 3.62 -16.66
CA ASP A 245 -3.45 2.72 -16.53
C ASP A 245 -4.39 3.17 -15.41
N PHE A 246 -3.87 3.67 -14.30
CA PHE A 246 -4.66 4.32 -13.27
C PHE A 246 -5.39 5.55 -13.80
N ALA A 247 -4.70 6.37 -14.62
CA ALA A 247 -5.35 7.53 -15.24
C ALA A 247 -6.48 7.15 -16.18
N LYS A 248 -6.34 6.06 -16.96
CA LYS A 248 -7.40 5.54 -17.85
C LYS A 248 -8.57 4.97 -17.06
N ALA A 249 -8.28 4.24 -15.97
CA ALA A 249 -9.27 3.59 -15.14
C ALA A 249 -10.16 4.56 -14.33
N LEU A 250 -9.67 5.77 -14.04
CA LEU A 250 -10.44 6.78 -13.32
C LEU A 250 -11.51 7.44 -14.19
N ALA A 251 -12.65 7.76 -13.60
CA ALA A 251 -13.67 8.63 -14.21
C ALA A 251 -13.13 10.07 -14.38
N PRO A 252 -13.68 10.87 -15.31
CA PRO A 252 -13.38 12.29 -15.38
C PRO A 252 -13.73 13.02 -14.08
N GLY A 253 -12.72 13.54 -13.38
CA GLY A 253 -12.86 14.12 -12.04
C GLY A 253 -12.71 13.10 -10.92
N GLY A 254 -12.44 11.84 -11.24
CA GLY A 254 -12.15 10.78 -10.28
C GLY A 254 -10.91 11.07 -9.43
N GLN A 255 -10.88 10.51 -8.25
CA GLN A 255 -9.88 10.74 -7.22
C GLN A 255 -8.88 9.58 -7.18
N LEU A 256 -7.64 9.88 -6.88
CA LEU A 256 -6.55 8.93 -6.73
C LEU A 256 -5.84 9.18 -5.41
N LEU A 257 -5.74 8.15 -4.59
CA LEU A 257 -4.97 8.14 -3.36
C LEU A 257 -3.76 7.23 -3.53
N LEU A 258 -2.57 7.79 -3.37
CA LEU A 258 -1.30 7.07 -3.50
C LEU A 258 -0.51 7.16 -2.20
N ALA A 259 0.07 6.05 -1.78
CA ALA A 259 1.00 5.96 -0.66
C ALA A 259 2.01 4.81 -0.90
N GLY A 260 2.89 4.53 0.06
CA GLY A 260 3.95 3.54 -0.10
C GLY A 260 5.19 4.12 -0.78
N LEU A 261 5.35 5.44 -0.73
CA LEU A 261 6.48 6.15 -1.34
C LEU A 261 7.15 7.09 -0.34
N LEU A 262 8.47 7.17 -0.39
CA LEU A 262 9.25 8.08 0.43
C LEU A 262 9.08 9.53 -0.05
N ALA A 263 8.98 10.46 0.91
CA ALA A 263 9.01 11.88 0.62
C ALA A 263 10.35 12.26 -0.04
N GLY A 264 10.31 13.25 -0.93
CA GLY A 264 11.50 13.71 -1.63
C GLY A 264 11.62 13.14 -3.04
N GLU A 265 12.55 12.26 -3.32
CA GLU A 265 12.86 11.85 -4.71
C GLU A 265 11.82 10.90 -5.29
N GLN A 266 11.44 9.84 -4.57
CA GLN A 266 10.37 8.94 -5.01
C GLN A 266 9.06 9.72 -5.22
N GLU A 267 8.69 10.60 -4.28
CA GLU A 267 7.52 11.46 -4.42
C GLU A 267 7.60 12.32 -5.70
N ARG A 268 8.77 12.90 -6.01
CA ARG A 268 8.96 13.71 -7.22
C ARG A 268 8.80 12.87 -8.49
N LYS A 269 9.37 11.64 -8.53
CA LYS A 269 9.23 10.70 -9.66
C LYS A 269 7.76 10.36 -9.88
N VAL A 270 7.06 9.92 -8.84
CA VAL A 270 5.62 9.56 -8.88
C VAL A 270 4.77 10.75 -9.33
N ARG A 271 4.88 11.91 -8.69
CA ARG A 271 4.12 13.12 -9.07
C ARG A 271 4.35 13.54 -10.52
N ARG A 272 5.57 13.37 -11.04
CA ARG A 272 5.89 13.65 -12.45
C ARG A 272 5.17 12.69 -13.40
N ALA A 273 5.17 11.38 -13.08
CA ALA A 273 4.48 10.35 -13.86
C ALA A 273 2.97 10.64 -13.94
N TYR A 274 2.31 10.86 -12.81
CA TYR A 274 0.88 11.12 -12.76
C TYR A 274 0.47 12.46 -13.37
N ARG A 275 1.31 13.50 -13.26
CA ARG A 275 1.08 14.76 -13.96
C ARG A 275 1.10 14.59 -15.48
N ARG A 276 2.04 13.77 -16.00
CA ARG A 276 2.09 13.41 -17.43
C ARG A 276 0.86 12.61 -17.87
N ALA A 277 0.33 11.77 -16.99
CA ALA A 277 -0.91 11.02 -17.20
C ALA A 277 -2.19 11.87 -17.04
N GLY A 278 -2.06 13.18 -16.79
CA GLY A 278 -3.21 14.11 -16.75
C GLY A 278 -3.88 14.25 -15.39
N LEU A 279 -3.24 13.80 -14.31
CA LEU A 279 -3.73 14.01 -12.95
C LEU A 279 -3.15 15.28 -12.33
N MET A 280 -3.96 15.91 -11.49
CA MET A 280 -3.63 17.14 -10.78
C MET A 280 -3.53 16.87 -9.28
N PRO A 281 -2.52 17.42 -8.56
CA PRO A 281 -2.45 17.34 -7.13
C PRO A 281 -3.63 18.09 -6.49
N VAL A 282 -4.21 17.49 -5.44
CA VAL A 282 -5.27 18.08 -4.62
C VAL A 282 -4.78 18.31 -3.20
N ALA A 283 -4.14 17.32 -2.60
CA ALA A 283 -3.56 17.42 -1.26
C ALA A 283 -2.34 16.49 -1.14
N ARG A 284 -1.54 16.78 -0.14
CA ARG A 284 -0.38 16.00 0.29
C ARG A 284 -0.37 15.91 1.80
N LEU A 285 -0.10 14.73 2.32
CA LEU A 285 0.19 14.51 3.73
C LEU A 285 1.57 13.86 3.84
N GLN A 286 2.29 14.13 4.90
CA GLN A 286 3.54 13.43 5.22
C GLN A 286 3.44 12.86 6.62
N ARG A 287 3.85 11.61 6.76
CA ARG A 287 3.95 10.88 8.02
C ARG A 287 5.37 10.31 8.12
N GLY A 288 6.18 10.89 9.02
CA GLY A 288 7.59 10.58 9.05
C GLY A 288 8.22 10.83 7.68
N ASP A 289 8.82 9.79 7.12
CA ASP A 289 9.47 9.82 5.81
C ASP A 289 8.54 9.50 4.62
N TRP A 290 7.30 9.16 4.89
CA TRP A 290 6.36 8.71 3.88
C TRP A 290 5.47 9.83 3.38
N ALA A 291 5.25 9.86 2.08
CA ALA A 291 4.33 10.79 1.43
C ALA A 291 3.02 10.09 1.04
N ILE A 292 1.91 10.75 1.31
CA ILE A 292 0.57 10.34 0.90
C ILE A 292 0.03 11.42 -0.02
N LEU A 293 -0.38 11.03 -1.22
CA LEU A 293 -0.78 11.95 -2.27
C LEU A 293 -2.24 11.77 -2.64
N TRP A 294 -2.99 12.84 -2.63
CA TRP A 294 -4.31 12.89 -3.22
C TRP A 294 -4.24 13.64 -4.54
N LEU A 295 -4.54 12.94 -5.63
CA LEU A 295 -4.58 13.46 -6.98
C LEU A 295 -6.01 13.39 -7.53
N ARG A 296 -6.29 14.13 -8.61
CA ARG A 296 -7.59 14.11 -9.28
C ARG A 296 -7.40 14.12 -10.78
N ARG A 297 -8.15 13.26 -11.50
CA ARG A 297 -8.20 13.29 -12.96
C ARG A 297 -8.89 14.56 -13.43
N ARG A 298 -8.30 15.25 -14.41
CA ARG A 298 -8.92 16.44 -15.00
C ARG A 298 -10.26 16.07 -15.63
N LYS A 299 -11.28 16.93 -15.44
CA LYS A 299 -12.49 16.87 -16.23
C LYS A 299 -12.19 17.42 -17.62
N PRO A 300 -12.66 16.80 -18.72
CA PRO A 300 -12.55 17.40 -20.02
C PRO A 300 -13.27 18.76 -20.01
N TRP A 301 -12.67 19.75 -20.66
CA TRP A 301 -13.31 21.05 -20.82
C TRP A 301 -14.59 20.85 -21.64
N ARG A 302 -15.75 21.01 -21.02
CA ARG A 302 -17.00 21.14 -21.78
C ARG A 302 -16.98 22.52 -22.45
N ARG A 303 -16.73 22.60 -23.77
CA ARG A 303 -17.10 23.79 -24.52
C ARG A 303 -18.60 24.01 -24.27
N ARG A 304 -18.95 25.12 -23.62
CA ARG A 304 -20.34 25.58 -23.66
C ARG A 304 -20.61 25.86 -25.13
N VAL A 305 -21.40 25.00 -25.78
CA VAL A 305 -22.06 25.35 -27.03
C VAL A 305 -23.01 26.45 -26.64
N ARG A 306 -22.74 27.65 -27.16
CA ARG A 306 -23.66 28.80 -27.05
C ARG A 306 -24.81 28.58 -27.98
#